data_0d10e4970f4c4464f45536f3e564762f
#
_entry.id   0d10e4970f4c4464f45536f3e564762f
#
_cell.length_a   1.000
_cell.length_b   1.000
_cell.length_c   1.000
_cell.angle_alpha   90.00
_cell.angle_beta   90.00
_cell.angle_gamma   90.00
#
_symmetry.space_group_name_H-M   'P 1'
#
loop_
_entity.id
_entity.type
_entity.pdbx_description
1 polymer ?
#
loop_
_entity_poly.entity_id
_entity_poly.type
_entity_poly.pdbx_seq_one_letter_code
_entity_poly.pdbx_strand_id
1 'polypeptide(L)'
;MTLWIRPELWLRVTIVLAAAYGLFFMENSLTYFTVQSNLLALGYYVWAVHRMITTRTVTSPAPRLRGPVVYWLAITGLVAHFLLNNGANPFPALVTGDDLIREWCAFALHYLVPALALADWLLVRPFRATPWSQLPLWLLFPLGYGLFAEFRAFVYPAYPTPYPYFFLDPTANGYGWVAQQFGILALEFAILAVLLLGLDRLVHRNGSTVRAE
;
A
#
# COMPACT_ATOMS: atom_id res chain seq x y z
N MET A 1 12.54 1.06 30.29
CA MET A 1 12.81 0.04 29.26
C MET A 1 13.39 0.74 28.03
N THR A 2 14.54 0.35 27.55
CA THR A 2 15.23 1.03 26.44
C THR A 2 14.46 0.83 25.14
N LEU A 3 14.19 1.93 24.39
CA LEU A 3 13.44 1.90 23.13
C LEU A 3 14.07 0.91 22.10
N TRP A 4 15.40 0.82 22.12
CA TRP A 4 16.19 0.01 21.17
C TRP A 4 15.96 -1.50 21.24
N ILE A 5 15.35 -2.01 22.33
CA ILE A 5 14.98 -3.43 22.46
C ILE A 5 13.52 -3.70 22.05
N ARG A 6 12.81 -2.69 21.54
CA ARG A 6 11.41 -2.84 21.12
C ARG A 6 11.31 -3.35 19.69
N PRO A 7 10.70 -4.52 19.47
CA PRO A 7 10.56 -5.08 18.12
C PRO A 7 9.74 -4.19 17.19
N GLU A 8 8.78 -3.43 17.73
CA GLU A 8 7.96 -2.51 16.97
C GLU A 8 8.77 -1.38 16.30
N LEU A 9 9.86 -0.94 16.95
CA LEU A 9 10.76 0.04 16.35
C LEU A 9 11.45 -0.55 15.13
N TRP A 10 12.02 -1.73 15.26
CA TRP A 10 12.76 -2.37 14.17
C TRP A 10 11.86 -2.80 13.02
N LEU A 11 10.64 -3.26 13.31
CA LEU A 11 9.62 -3.50 12.28
C LEU A 11 9.39 -2.26 11.42
N ARG A 12 9.16 -1.10 12.05
CA ARG A 12 8.92 0.17 11.33
C ARG A 12 10.16 0.70 10.63
N VAL A 13 11.34 0.56 11.24
CA VAL A 13 12.62 0.91 10.57
C VAL A 13 12.82 0.05 9.32
N THR A 14 12.54 -1.26 9.39
CA THR A 14 12.63 -2.14 8.21
C THR A 14 11.65 -1.72 7.11
N ILE A 15 10.41 -1.32 7.46
CA ILE A 15 9.45 -0.79 6.48
C ILE A 15 10.02 0.47 5.80
N VAL A 16 10.57 1.41 6.57
CA VAL A 16 11.19 2.64 6.05
C VAL A 16 12.34 2.32 5.11
N LEU A 17 13.26 1.43 5.51
CA LEU A 17 14.41 1.06 4.70
C LEU A 17 14.01 0.31 3.42
N ALA A 18 13.06 -0.62 3.51
CA ALA A 18 12.58 -1.37 2.35
C ALA A 18 11.85 -0.46 1.35
N ALA A 19 10.97 0.44 1.84
CA ALA A 19 10.28 1.41 0.98
C ALA A 19 11.26 2.40 0.35
N ALA A 20 12.22 2.92 1.12
CA ALA A 20 13.23 3.84 0.62
C ALA A 20 14.14 3.17 -0.44
N TYR A 21 14.58 1.92 -0.18
CA TYR A 21 15.36 1.14 -1.14
C TYR A 21 14.59 0.94 -2.45
N GLY A 22 13.35 0.42 -2.38
CA GLY A 22 12.55 0.19 -3.58
C GLY A 22 12.26 1.47 -4.37
N LEU A 23 11.94 2.57 -3.68
CA LEU A 23 11.67 3.86 -4.31
C LEU A 23 12.92 4.54 -4.89
N PHE A 24 14.10 4.34 -4.30
CA PHE A 24 15.33 4.99 -4.75
C PHE A 24 15.94 4.33 -5.98
N PHE A 25 15.95 3.00 -6.04
CA PHE A 25 16.61 2.24 -7.12
C PHE A 25 15.68 1.84 -8.26
N MET A 26 14.36 1.91 -8.08
CA MET A 26 13.42 1.68 -9.17
C MET A 26 13.33 2.92 -10.06
N GLU A 27 13.15 2.76 -11.37
CA GLU A 27 12.79 3.86 -12.25
C GLU A 27 11.44 4.44 -11.82
N ASN A 28 11.51 5.49 -10.99
CA ASN A 28 10.36 6.02 -10.30
C ASN A 28 9.59 6.99 -11.19
N SER A 29 8.43 6.57 -11.63
CA SER A 29 7.42 7.48 -12.16
C SER A 29 6.28 7.64 -11.16
N LEU A 30 5.99 8.86 -10.74
CA LEU A 30 4.79 9.17 -9.96
C LEU A 30 3.48 8.82 -10.69
N THR A 31 3.58 8.34 -11.93
CA THR A 31 2.44 7.84 -12.69
C THR A 31 1.91 6.50 -12.17
N TYR A 32 2.73 5.74 -11.43
CA TYR A 32 2.32 4.43 -10.90
C TYR A 32 1.71 4.51 -9.50
N PHE A 33 0.61 3.82 -9.30
CA PHE A 33 -0.02 3.68 -7.98
C PHE A 33 0.93 3.11 -6.92
N THR A 34 1.77 2.14 -7.32
CA THR A 34 2.80 1.55 -6.46
C THR A 34 3.73 2.60 -5.88
N VAL A 35 4.21 3.53 -6.70
CA VAL A 35 5.11 4.60 -6.26
C VAL A 35 4.39 5.54 -5.30
N GLN A 36 3.18 5.99 -5.65
CA GLN A 36 2.40 6.90 -4.81
C GLN A 36 2.04 6.28 -3.45
N SER A 37 1.54 5.03 -3.44
CA SER A 37 1.18 4.34 -2.20
C SER A 37 2.37 4.07 -1.28
N ASN A 38 3.53 3.69 -1.85
CA ASN A 38 4.75 3.49 -1.08
C ASN A 38 5.38 4.80 -0.58
N LEU A 39 5.26 5.91 -1.31
CA LEU A 39 5.66 7.24 -0.81
C LEU A 39 4.81 7.69 0.39
N LEU A 40 3.49 7.48 0.32
CA LEU A 40 2.59 7.77 1.44
C LEU A 40 2.92 6.89 2.65
N ALA A 41 3.20 5.60 2.42
CA ALA A 41 3.63 4.69 3.46
C ALA A 41 4.99 5.08 4.06
N LEU A 42 5.98 5.41 3.23
CA LEU A 42 7.28 5.90 3.68
C LEU A 42 7.13 7.12 4.59
N GLY A 43 6.36 8.12 4.17
CA GLY A 43 6.09 9.32 4.96
C GLY A 43 5.43 9.00 6.31
N TYR A 44 4.42 8.11 6.31
CA TYR A 44 3.75 7.68 7.54
C TYR A 44 4.71 6.94 8.48
N TYR A 45 5.50 5.99 7.98
CA TYR A 45 6.40 5.19 8.82
C TYR A 45 7.63 5.97 9.29
N VAL A 46 8.17 6.90 8.51
CA VAL A 46 9.19 7.87 8.96
C VAL A 46 8.65 8.69 10.13
N TRP A 47 7.44 9.22 10.01
CA TRP A 47 6.77 9.93 11.12
C TRP A 47 6.54 9.03 12.33
N ALA A 48 6.12 7.78 12.13
CA ALA A 48 5.93 6.82 13.22
C ALA A 48 7.23 6.52 13.98
N VAL A 49 8.34 6.28 13.25
CA VAL A 49 9.67 6.07 13.85
C VAL A 49 10.13 7.34 14.60
N HIS A 50 10.01 8.51 13.98
CA HIS A 50 10.36 9.78 14.62
C HIS A 50 9.58 9.98 15.94
N ARG A 51 8.27 9.75 15.93
CA ARG A 51 7.44 9.84 17.15
C ARG A 51 7.86 8.83 18.21
N MET A 52 8.17 7.60 17.83
CA MET A 52 8.68 6.60 18.79
C MET A 52 9.97 7.05 19.47
N ILE A 53 10.90 7.62 18.70
CA ILE A 53 12.20 8.10 19.21
C ILE A 53 12.00 9.30 20.15
N THR A 54 11.17 10.26 19.76
CA THR A 54 11.00 11.51 20.52
C THR A 54 10.12 11.35 21.76
N THR A 55 9.04 10.56 21.68
CA THR A 55 8.09 10.39 22.79
C THR A 55 8.32 9.14 23.63
N ARG A 56 9.25 8.27 23.20
CA ARG A 56 9.54 6.98 23.84
C ARG A 56 8.32 6.04 23.94
N THR A 57 7.33 6.22 23.09
CA THR A 57 6.09 5.43 23.03
C THR A 57 6.09 4.57 21.78
N VAL A 58 5.53 3.36 21.83
CA VAL A 58 5.39 2.45 20.68
C VAL A 58 4.06 2.62 19.94
N THR A 59 3.13 3.40 20.50
CA THR A 59 1.83 3.64 19.88
C THR A 59 1.97 4.37 18.55
N SER A 60 1.19 3.96 17.56
CA SER A 60 1.19 4.59 16.25
C SER A 60 0.66 6.02 16.31
N PRO A 61 1.34 6.99 15.67
CA PRO A 61 0.77 8.31 15.48
C PRO A 61 -0.43 8.22 14.54
N ALA A 62 -1.43 9.10 14.75
CA ALA A 62 -2.64 9.13 13.93
C ALA A 62 -3.16 7.72 13.54
N PRO A 63 -3.59 6.90 14.50
CA PRO A 63 -3.87 5.48 14.26
C PRO A 63 -4.96 5.25 13.21
N ARG A 64 -5.83 6.26 12.97
CA ARG A 64 -6.85 6.22 11.93
C ARG A 64 -6.28 6.32 10.50
N LEU A 65 -5.06 6.84 10.32
CA LEU A 65 -4.38 6.89 9.03
C LEU A 65 -3.63 5.59 8.72
N ARG A 66 -3.28 4.80 9.72
CA ARG A 66 -2.55 3.54 9.52
C ARG A 66 -3.36 2.53 8.70
N GLY A 67 -4.66 2.41 8.96
CA GLY A 67 -5.54 1.52 8.21
C GLY A 67 -5.56 1.81 6.71
N PRO A 68 -5.87 3.05 6.26
CA PRO A 68 -5.78 3.42 4.84
C PRO A 68 -4.42 3.14 4.21
N VAL A 69 -3.31 3.46 4.89
CA VAL A 69 -1.95 3.19 4.36
C VAL A 69 -1.74 1.70 4.11
N VAL A 70 -2.10 0.84 5.07
CA VAL A 70 -2.02 -0.62 4.91
C VAL A 70 -2.93 -1.11 3.79
N TYR A 71 -4.12 -0.57 3.68
CA TYR A 71 -5.07 -0.90 2.62
C TYR A 71 -4.53 -0.55 1.22
N TRP A 72 -3.95 0.63 1.03
CA TRP A 72 -3.35 1.02 -0.26
C TRP A 72 -2.15 0.15 -0.63
N LEU A 73 -1.32 -0.22 0.34
CA LEU A 73 -0.23 -1.17 0.15
C LEU A 73 -0.75 -2.59 -0.18
N ALA A 74 -1.85 -3.02 0.45
CA ALA A 74 -2.48 -4.31 0.13
C ALA A 74 -3.01 -4.33 -1.32
N ILE A 75 -3.62 -3.24 -1.81
CA ILE A 75 -3.97 -3.09 -3.23
C ILE A 75 -2.72 -3.22 -4.10
N THR A 76 -1.64 -2.50 -3.76
CA THR A 76 -0.37 -2.58 -4.50
C THR A 76 0.13 -4.02 -4.63
N GLY A 77 0.16 -4.77 -3.53
CA GLY A 77 0.62 -6.16 -3.55
C GLY A 77 -0.30 -7.10 -4.31
N LEU A 78 -1.62 -7.01 -4.08
CA LEU A 78 -2.60 -7.89 -4.72
C LEU A 78 -2.72 -7.64 -6.23
N VAL A 79 -2.77 -6.38 -6.66
CA VAL A 79 -2.80 -6.02 -8.08
C VAL A 79 -1.52 -6.48 -8.76
N ALA A 80 -0.35 -6.24 -8.18
CA ALA A 80 0.91 -6.71 -8.74
C ALA A 80 0.94 -8.23 -8.87
N HIS A 81 0.55 -8.97 -7.83
CA HIS A 81 0.60 -10.43 -7.84
C HIS A 81 -0.41 -11.04 -8.80
N PHE A 82 -1.69 -10.68 -8.69
CA PHE A 82 -2.76 -11.35 -9.42
C PHE A 82 -3.01 -10.78 -10.82
N LEU A 83 -3.00 -9.45 -10.98
CA LEU A 83 -3.31 -8.81 -12.26
C LEU A 83 -2.10 -8.63 -13.16
N LEU A 84 -0.95 -8.22 -12.59
CA LEU A 84 0.24 -7.93 -13.41
C LEU A 84 1.12 -9.15 -13.62
N ASN A 85 1.27 -10.01 -12.59
CA ASN A 85 2.14 -11.19 -12.63
C ASN A 85 1.36 -12.52 -12.76
N ASN A 86 0.03 -12.48 -12.96
CA ASN A 86 -0.83 -13.66 -13.12
C ASN A 86 -0.64 -14.73 -12.02
N GLY A 87 -0.38 -14.32 -10.78
CA GLY A 87 -0.13 -15.22 -9.66
C GLY A 87 1.24 -15.91 -9.68
N ALA A 88 2.17 -15.49 -10.53
CA ALA A 88 3.50 -16.11 -10.62
C ALA A 88 4.28 -15.95 -9.31
N ASN A 89 5.07 -16.97 -8.97
CA ASN A 89 5.96 -16.94 -7.82
C ASN A 89 7.07 -15.88 -8.02
N PRO A 90 7.19 -14.85 -7.16
CA PRO A 90 8.19 -13.80 -7.33
C PRO A 90 9.62 -14.21 -6.94
N PHE A 91 9.80 -15.29 -6.15
CA PHE A 91 11.10 -15.64 -5.60
C PHE A 91 12.15 -16.04 -6.61
N PRO A 92 11.87 -16.80 -7.68
CA PRO A 92 12.89 -17.15 -8.68
C PRO A 92 13.57 -15.94 -9.30
N ALA A 93 12.82 -14.88 -9.62
CA ALA A 93 13.37 -13.66 -10.22
C ALA A 93 14.41 -12.95 -9.33
N LEU A 94 14.32 -13.10 -8.00
CA LEU A 94 15.27 -12.51 -7.05
C LEU A 94 16.67 -13.14 -7.12
N VAL A 95 16.81 -14.28 -7.78
CA VAL A 95 18.08 -15.03 -7.89
C VAL A 95 18.56 -15.15 -9.34
N THR A 96 17.61 -15.29 -10.28
CA THR A 96 17.90 -15.60 -11.69
C THR A 96 17.44 -14.51 -12.67
N GLY A 97 16.88 -13.40 -12.17
CA GLY A 97 16.46 -12.28 -13.00
C GLY A 97 17.65 -11.56 -13.69
N ASP A 98 17.43 -11.00 -14.85
CA ASP A 98 18.45 -10.28 -15.62
C ASP A 98 18.91 -8.99 -14.93
N ASP A 99 18.03 -8.34 -14.17
CA ASP A 99 18.31 -7.15 -13.38
C ASP A 99 17.90 -7.38 -11.92
N LEU A 100 18.80 -7.92 -11.12
CA LEU A 100 18.54 -8.26 -9.72
C LEU A 100 18.16 -7.04 -8.87
N ILE A 101 18.73 -5.86 -9.16
CA ILE A 101 18.38 -4.64 -8.39
C ILE A 101 16.91 -4.31 -8.63
N ARG A 102 16.47 -4.31 -9.88
CA ARG A 102 15.07 -4.05 -10.24
C ARG A 102 14.13 -5.08 -9.65
N GLU A 103 14.48 -6.37 -9.70
CA GLU A 103 13.68 -7.45 -9.13
C GLU A 103 13.53 -7.31 -7.60
N TRP A 104 14.62 -7.01 -6.90
CA TRP A 104 14.57 -6.75 -5.46
C TRP A 104 13.78 -5.49 -5.10
N CYS A 105 13.86 -4.41 -5.91
CA CYS A 105 13.04 -3.22 -5.74
C CYS A 105 11.56 -3.52 -5.93
N ALA A 106 11.21 -4.23 -7.00
CA ALA A 106 9.85 -4.66 -7.27
C ALA A 106 9.30 -5.52 -6.12
N PHE A 107 10.09 -6.50 -5.66
CA PHE A 107 9.74 -7.34 -4.52
C PHE A 107 9.53 -6.52 -3.23
N ALA A 108 10.43 -5.56 -2.95
CA ALA A 108 10.31 -4.71 -1.76
C ALA A 108 9.00 -3.91 -1.77
N LEU A 109 8.65 -3.26 -2.89
CA LEU A 109 7.48 -2.40 -2.98
C LEU A 109 6.15 -3.16 -3.07
N HIS A 110 6.15 -4.35 -3.70
CA HIS A 110 4.91 -5.09 -3.94
C HIS A 110 4.63 -6.18 -2.89
N TYR A 111 5.65 -6.69 -2.19
CA TYR A 111 5.48 -7.80 -1.25
C TYR A 111 5.99 -7.47 0.15
N LEU A 112 7.24 -7.04 0.30
CA LEU A 112 7.86 -6.88 1.62
C LEU A 112 7.22 -5.72 2.41
N VAL A 113 7.13 -4.53 1.82
CA VAL A 113 6.54 -3.35 2.47
C VAL A 113 5.06 -3.58 2.81
N PRO A 114 4.19 -4.07 1.89
CA PRO A 114 2.81 -4.42 2.22
C PRO A 114 2.69 -5.44 3.36
N ALA A 115 3.48 -6.51 3.34
CA ALA A 115 3.42 -7.55 4.36
C ALA A 115 3.85 -7.04 5.75
N LEU A 116 4.96 -6.28 5.82
CA LEU A 116 5.44 -5.70 7.07
C LEU A 116 4.48 -4.62 7.61
N ALA A 117 3.88 -3.82 6.73
CA ALA A 117 2.88 -2.82 7.12
C ALA A 117 1.60 -3.48 7.67
N LEU A 118 1.16 -4.58 7.07
CA LEU A 118 0.06 -5.39 7.59
C LEU A 118 0.41 -5.97 8.96
N ALA A 119 1.63 -6.48 9.13
CA ALA A 119 2.12 -6.98 10.41
C ALA A 119 2.15 -5.87 11.48
N ASP A 120 2.65 -4.65 11.16
CA ASP A 120 2.60 -3.50 12.09
C ASP A 120 1.16 -3.18 12.49
N TRP A 121 0.23 -3.21 11.55
CA TRP A 121 -1.17 -2.88 11.82
C TRP A 121 -1.85 -3.90 12.73
N LEU A 122 -1.53 -5.19 12.56
CA LEU A 122 -2.11 -6.28 13.34
C LEU A 122 -1.41 -6.50 14.69
N LEU A 123 -0.13 -6.17 14.82
CA LEU A 123 0.65 -6.49 16.02
C LEU A 123 0.90 -5.29 16.94
N VAL A 124 0.83 -4.06 16.42
CA VAL A 124 1.17 -2.86 17.18
C VAL A 124 -0.07 -2.05 17.54
N ARG A 125 -0.17 -1.64 18.81
CA ARG A 125 -1.27 -0.80 19.31
C ARG A 125 -1.29 0.60 18.70
N PRO A 126 -2.44 1.30 18.66
CA PRO A 126 -3.76 0.86 19.10
C PRO A 126 -4.47 0.00 18.06
N PHE A 127 -5.21 -1.00 18.50
CA PHE A 127 -6.04 -1.85 17.69
C PHE A 127 -7.43 -1.25 17.50
N ARG A 128 -8.15 -1.65 16.43
CA ARG A 128 -9.53 -1.26 16.16
C ARG A 128 -9.75 0.26 16.14
N ALA A 129 -8.68 1.01 15.79
CA ALA A 129 -8.70 2.47 15.82
C ALA A 129 -9.54 3.09 14.69
N THR A 130 -9.77 2.35 13.60
CA THR A 130 -10.51 2.83 12.44
C THR A 130 -11.99 2.44 12.54
N PRO A 131 -12.93 3.38 12.51
CA PRO A 131 -14.36 3.08 12.46
C PRO A 131 -14.79 2.67 11.04
N TRP A 132 -15.88 1.89 10.92
CA TRP A 132 -16.46 1.48 9.64
C TRP A 132 -16.83 2.66 8.74
N SER A 133 -17.23 3.78 9.30
CA SER A 133 -17.58 5.00 8.58
C SER A 133 -16.43 5.61 7.77
N GLN A 134 -15.18 5.18 7.99
CA GLN A 134 -14.03 5.64 7.22
C GLN A 134 -13.77 4.81 5.96
N LEU A 135 -14.43 3.67 5.75
CA LEU A 135 -14.21 2.85 4.56
C LEU A 135 -14.38 3.62 3.24
N PRO A 136 -15.40 4.46 3.05
CA PRO A 136 -15.50 5.24 1.81
C PRO A 136 -14.28 6.14 1.54
N LEU A 137 -13.66 6.68 2.61
CA LEU A 137 -12.46 7.51 2.49
C LEU A 137 -11.23 6.71 2.02
N TRP A 138 -11.17 5.42 2.37
CA TRP A 138 -10.09 4.54 1.91
C TRP A 138 -10.11 4.36 0.40
N LEU A 139 -11.30 4.31 -0.20
CA LEU A 139 -11.52 4.15 -1.64
C LEU A 139 -11.18 5.40 -2.44
N LEU A 140 -11.20 6.59 -1.82
CA LEU A 140 -10.95 7.85 -2.55
C LEU A 140 -9.59 7.87 -3.24
N PHE A 141 -8.55 7.36 -2.60
CA PHE A 141 -7.21 7.40 -3.20
C PHE A 141 -7.07 6.44 -4.40
N PRO A 142 -7.40 5.14 -4.34
CA PRO A 142 -7.27 4.27 -5.51
C PRO A 142 -8.24 4.64 -6.65
N LEU A 143 -9.47 5.07 -6.35
CA LEU A 143 -10.41 5.54 -7.37
C LEU A 143 -9.97 6.88 -7.96
N GLY A 144 -9.55 7.81 -7.12
CA GLY A 144 -8.99 9.10 -7.56
C GLY A 144 -7.73 8.93 -8.41
N TYR A 145 -6.89 7.94 -8.06
CA TYR A 145 -5.74 7.58 -8.88
C TYR A 145 -6.17 7.11 -10.29
N GLY A 146 -7.15 6.22 -10.40
CA GLY A 146 -7.65 5.77 -11.71
C GLY A 146 -8.15 6.93 -12.56
N LEU A 147 -8.96 7.82 -11.99
CA LEU A 147 -9.43 9.04 -12.67
C LEU A 147 -8.28 9.98 -13.05
N PHE A 148 -7.30 10.14 -12.18
CA PHE A 148 -6.09 10.91 -12.48
C PHE A 148 -5.30 10.31 -13.65
N ALA A 149 -5.15 8.98 -13.71
CA ALA A 149 -4.42 8.32 -14.80
C ALA A 149 -5.12 8.55 -16.15
N GLU A 150 -6.46 8.42 -16.20
CA GLU A 150 -7.25 8.71 -17.39
C GLU A 150 -7.14 10.19 -17.81
N PHE A 151 -7.32 11.11 -16.86
CA PHE A 151 -7.19 12.54 -17.12
C PHE A 151 -5.79 12.90 -17.65
N ARG A 152 -4.75 12.33 -17.06
CA ARG A 152 -3.38 12.54 -17.52
C ARG A 152 -3.17 12.03 -18.94
N ALA A 153 -3.66 10.83 -19.26
CA ALA A 153 -3.56 10.26 -20.61
C ALA A 153 -4.30 11.13 -21.64
N PHE A 154 -5.45 11.69 -21.27
CA PHE A 154 -6.19 12.63 -22.11
C PHE A 154 -5.40 13.94 -22.36
N VAL A 155 -4.78 14.52 -21.33
CA VAL A 155 -4.04 15.79 -21.44
C VAL A 155 -2.68 15.62 -22.12
N TYR A 156 -2.01 14.48 -21.89
CA TYR A 156 -0.68 14.18 -22.40
C TYR A 156 -0.62 12.85 -23.17
N PRO A 157 -1.33 12.73 -24.30
CA PRO A 157 -1.41 11.47 -25.06
C PRO A 157 -0.08 11.03 -25.65
N ALA A 158 0.85 11.97 -25.87
CA ALA A 158 2.21 11.69 -26.39
C ALA A 158 3.20 11.24 -25.30
N TYR A 159 2.78 11.08 -24.03
CA TYR A 159 3.63 10.56 -23.00
C TYR A 159 4.01 9.10 -23.29
N PRO A 160 5.27 8.65 -23.06
CA PRO A 160 5.72 7.30 -23.44
C PRO A 160 4.86 6.15 -22.87
N THR A 161 4.26 6.37 -21.70
CA THR A 161 3.31 5.44 -21.06
C THR A 161 2.07 6.22 -20.60
N PRO A 162 1.16 6.58 -21.53
CA PRO A 162 -0.04 7.35 -21.17
C PRO A 162 -0.89 6.59 -20.15
N TYR A 163 -1.05 5.28 -20.33
CA TYR A 163 -1.76 4.40 -19.41
C TYR A 163 -0.77 3.52 -18.64
N PRO A 164 -0.62 3.69 -17.32
CA PRO A 164 0.36 2.94 -16.53
C PRO A 164 -0.01 1.45 -16.33
N TYR A 165 -1.28 1.12 -16.55
CA TYR A 165 -1.81 -0.25 -16.42
C TYR A 165 -2.71 -0.60 -17.59
N PHE A 166 -2.66 -1.86 -18.06
CA PHE A 166 -3.43 -2.33 -19.20
C PHE A 166 -4.95 -2.20 -18.99
N PHE A 167 -5.43 -2.32 -17.75
CA PHE A 167 -6.85 -2.20 -17.41
C PHE A 167 -7.37 -0.75 -17.42
N LEU A 168 -6.50 0.23 -17.62
CA LEU A 168 -6.81 1.63 -17.86
C LEU A 168 -6.62 2.03 -19.33
N ASP A 169 -6.16 1.13 -20.20
CA ASP A 169 -5.83 1.43 -21.60
C ASP A 169 -7.05 1.15 -22.52
N PRO A 170 -7.69 2.19 -23.11
CA PRO A 170 -8.82 2.03 -24.01
C PRO A 170 -8.44 1.62 -25.44
N THR A 171 -7.14 1.57 -25.79
CA THR A 171 -6.71 1.44 -27.20
C THR A 171 -7.16 0.13 -27.84
N ALA A 172 -7.20 -0.97 -27.10
CA ALA A 172 -7.60 -2.28 -27.61
C ALA A 172 -9.13 -2.51 -27.57
N ASN A 173 -9.79 -2.09 -26.49
CA ASN A 173 -11.18 -2.48 -26.19
C ASN A 173 -12.14 -1.29 -25.97
N GLY A 174 -11.64 -0.06 -26.08
CA GLY A 174 -12.42 1.16 -25.90
C GLY A 174 -12.75 1.51 -24.43
N TYR A 175 -13.30 2.71 -24.25
CA TYR A 175 -13.63 3.23 -22.91
C TYR A 175 -14.76 2.47 -22.18
N GLY A 176 -15.64 1.77 -22.90
CA GLY A 176 -16.66 0.92 -22.30
C GLY A 176 -16.06 -0.23 -21.49
N TRP A 177 -15.01 -0.82 -22.04
CA TRP A 177 -14.25 -1.86 -21.33
C TRP A 177 -13.46 -1.29 -20.12
N VAL A 178 -12.81 -0.14 -20.26
CA VAL A 178 -12.12 0.54 -19.15
C VAL A 178 -13.10 0.85 -18.02
N ALA A 179 -14.29 1.36 -18.33
CA ALA A 179 -15.34 1.63 -17.34
C ALA A 179 -15.78 0.35 -16.61
N GLN A 180 -15.90 -0.77 -17.34
CA GLN A 180 -16.18 -2.08 -16.73
C GLN A 180 -15.06 -2.53 -15.79
N GLN A 181 -13.78 -2.46 -16.22
CA GLN A 181 -12.63 -2.78 -15.36
C GLN A 181 -12.59 -1.91 -14.11
N PHE A 182 -12.83 -0.60 -14.28
CA PHE A 182 -12.88 0.33 -13.16
C PHE A 182 -13.98 -0.04 -12.14
N GLY A 183 -15.17 -0.44 -12.63
CA GLY A 183 -16.25 -0.92 -11.78
C GLY A 183 -15.91 -2.21 -11.02
N ILE A 184 -15.28 -3.17 -11.71
CA ILE A 184 -14.83 -4.44 -11.10
C ILE A 184 -13.79 -4.15 -10.01
N LEU A 185 -12.75 -3.38 -10.31
CA LEU A 185 -11.71 -3.02 -9.35
C LEU A 185 -12.28 -2.23 -8.16
N ALA A 186 -13.22 -1.31 -8.39
CA ALA A 186 -13.88 -0.57 -7.31
C ALA A 186 -14.59 -1.51 -6.33
N LEU A 187 -15.28 -2.53 -6.86
CA LEU A 187 -15.95 -3.56 -6.04
C LEU A 187 -14.93 -4.42 -5.28
N GLU A 188 -13.88 -4.90 -5.95
CA GLU A 188 -12.81 -5.69 -5.32
C GLU A 188 -12.11 -4.91 -4.20
N PHE A 189 -11.82 -3.64 -4.44
CA PHE A 189 -11.22 -2.74 -3.45
C PHE A 189 -12.16 -2.48 -2.26
N ALA A 190 -13.47 -2.35 -2.50
CA ALA A 190 -14.45 -2.22 -1.43
C ALA A 190 -14.52 -3.50 -0.58
N ILE A 191 -14.51 -4.67 -1.22
CA ILE A 191 -14.47 -5.97 -0.53
C ILE A 191 -13.18 -6.08 0.30
N LEU A 192 -12.03 -5.76 -0.28
CA LEU A 192 -10.75 -5.78 0.44
C LEU A 192 -10.76 -4.87 1.68
N ALA A 193 -11.33 -3.66 1.57
CA ALA A 193 -11.44 -2.73 2.69
C ALA A 193 -12.28 -3.33 3.84
N VAL A 194 -13.41 -3.96 3.49
CA VAL A 194 -14.27 -4.66 4.46
C VAL A 194 -13.54 -5.83 5.12
N LEU A 195 -12.84 -6.65 4.31
CA LEU A 195 -12.08 -7.80 4.80
C LEU A 195 -10.96 -7.40 5.76
N LEU A 196 -10.17 -6.38 5.41
CA LEU A 196 -9.10 -5.88 6.26
C LEU A 196 -9.65 -5.34 7.59
N LEU A 197 -10.67 -4.49 7.54
CA LEU A 197 -11.25 -3.94 8.76
C LEU A 197 -11.95 -5.03 9.60
N GLY A 198 -12.57 -6.02 8.94
CA GLY A 198 -13.11 -7.21 9.58
C GLY A 198 -12.03 -8.03 10.29
N LEU A 199 -10.89 -8.24 9.62
CA LEU A 199 -9.73 -8.95 10.19
C LEU A 199 -9.22 -8.24 11.46
N ASP A 200 -9.03 -6.92 11.43
CA ASP A 200 -8.64 -6.14 12.62
C ASP A 200 -9.63 -6.34 13.78
N ARG A 201 -10.94 -6.39 13.49
CA ARG A 201 -11.98 -6.63 14.50
C ARG A 201 -11.95 -8.05 15.06
N LEU A 202 -11.71 -9.04 14.20
CA LEU A 202 -11.67 -10.45 14.60
C LEU A 202 -10.44 -10.77 15.44
N VAL A 203 -9.26 -10.37 14.98
CA VAL A 203 -7.99 -10.62 15.68
C VAL A 203 -7.97 -9.95 17.05
N HIS A 204 -8.57 -8.76 17.17
CA HIS A 204 -8.59 -8.00 18.42
C HIS A 204 -9.93 -8.04 19.14
N ARG A 205 -10.73 -9.09 18.95
CA ARG A 205 -12.07 -9.22 19.52
C ARG A 205 -12.10 -9.04 21.06
N ASN A 206 -11.07 -9.51 21.75
CA ASN A 206 -10.93 -9.45 23.22
C ASN A 206 -9.99 -8.32 23.70
N GLY A 207 -9.48 -7.49 22.79
CA GLY A 207 -8.64 -6.34 23.16
C GLY A 207 -9.49 -5.18 23.65
N SER A 208 -9.19 -4.67 24.86
CA SER A 208 -9.82 -3.47 25.39
C SER A 208 -9.72 -2.33 24.38
N THR A 209 -10.86 -1.75 24.04
CA THR A 209 -10.97 -0.52 23.26
C THR A 209 -10.29 0.59 24.06
N VAL A 210 -9.10 0.97 23.66
CA VAL A 210 -8.52 2.25 24.12
C VAL A 210 -9.33 3.33 23.42
N ARG A 211 -10.22 4.01 24.16
CA ARG A 211 -10.85 5.24 23.71
C ARG A 211 -9.72 6.22 23.38
N ALA A 212 -9.67 6.69 22.15
CA ALA A 212 -8.86 7.84 21.79
C ALA A 212 -9.55 9.07 22.40
N GLU A 213 -9.01 9.58 23.50
CA GLU A 213 -9.23 10.92 23.98
C GLU A 213 -8.45 11.93 23.12
#